data_4ebf753cf7d2e6e5d23575e95212edbf
#
_entry.id   4ebf753cf7d2e6e5d23575e95212edbf
#
_cell.length_a   1.000
_cell.length_b   1.000
_cell.length_c   1.000
_cell.angle_alpha   90.00
_cell.angle_beta   90.00
_cell.angle_gamma   90.00
#
_symmetry.space_group_name_H-M   'P 1'
#
loop_
_entity.id
_entity.type
_entity.pdbx_description
1 polymer ?
#
loop_
_entity_poly.entity_id
_entity_poly.type
_entity_poly.pdbx_seq_one_letter_code
_entity_poly.pdbx_strand_id
1 'polypeptide(L)'
;MTPSTEAPLAEAGVSPAGPRWGRPVPARRLGALLCAAATAGDLVVFQQNLAYGLSVSLPFLAAAVVQLDLVRRVWASPRTAAALSAVLVLGLLIGLQTVAVRGGATFGPRDEPLRAGPVATAALLLRLAALPCLLRALSGRGRAWAVNGLLVIGTVLWTFGLTGLAG
;
A
#
# COMPACT_ATOMS: atom_id res chain seq x y z
N MET A 1 -47.45 -3.95 -60.31
CA MET A 1 -46.23 -4.44 -59.61
C MET A 1 -45.83 -3.37 -58.63
N THR A 2 -46.24 -3.50 -57.38
CA THR A 2 -45.91 -2.60 -56.28
C THR A 2 -44.95 -3.31 -55.35
N PRO A 3 -43.75 -2.81 -55.07
CA PRO A 3 -42.86 -3.44 -54.11
C PRO A 3 -43.34 -3.14 -52.69
N SER A 4 -43.60 -4.19 -51.92
CA SER A 4 -43.90 -4.15 -50.51
C SER A 4 -42.61 -3.76 -49.73
N THR A 5 -42.64 -2.62 -49.11
CA THR A 5 -41.58 -2.19 -48.17
C THR A 5 -41.90 -2.77 -46.79
N GLU A 6 -41.34 -3.90 -46.46
CA GLU A 6 -41.34 -4.43 -45.11
C GLU A 6 -40.32 -3.63 -44.29
N ALA A 7 -40.79 -2.87 -43.31
CA ALA A 7 -39.97 -2.22 -42.32
C ALA A 7 -39.51 -3.25 -41.28
N PRO A 8 -38.23 -3.33 -40.96
CA PRO A 8 -37.74 -4.22 -39.89
C PRO A 8 -38.24 -3.68 -38.55
N LEU A 9 -39.01 -4.51 -37.85
CA LEU A 9 -39.34 -4.32 -36.43
C LEU A 9 -38.05 -4.28 -35.62
N ALA A 10 -37.66 -3.09 -35.17
CA ALA A 10 -36.61 -2.91 -34.18
C ALA A 10 -37.09 -3.53 -32.86
N GLU A 11 -36.64 -4.75 -32.58
CA GLU A 11 -36.75 -5.34 -31.26
C GLU A 11 -35.97 -4.44 -30.29
N ALA A 12 -36.70 -3.60 -29.56
CA ALA A 12 -36.20 -2.91 -28.39
C ALA A 12 -35.88 -3.94 -27.32
N GLY A 13 -34.66 -4.48 -27.39
CA GLY A 13 -34.10 -5.36 -26.35
C GLY A 13 -34.03 -4.61 -25.03
N VAL A 14 -35.09 -4.73 -24.25
CA VAL A 14 -35.09 -4.36 -22.84
C VAL A 14 -34.13 -5.30 -22.12
N SER A 15 -32.89 -4.85 -22.01
CA SER A 15 -31.89 -5.56 -21.18
C SER A 15 -32.37 -5.50 -19.73
N PRO A 16 -32.68 -6.64 -19.08
CA PRO A 16 -33.10 -6.63 -17.68
C PRO A 16 -31.93 -6.08 -16.87
N ALA A 17 -32.14 -4.88 -16.31
CA ALA A 17 -31.23 -4.32 -15.32
C ALA A 17 -31.23 -5.25 -14.11
N GLY A 18 -30.37 -6.27 -14.12
CA GLY A 18 -30.15 -7.16 -13.00
C GLY A 18 -29.78 -6.36 -11.74
N PRO A 19 -30.11 -6.87 -10.55
CA PRO A 19 -29.86 -6.16 -9.30
C PRO A 19 -28.39 -5.75 -9.20
N ARG A 20 -28.14 -4.45 -9.07
CA ARG A 20 -26.80 -3.86 -8.94
C ARG A 20 -26.23 -4.12 -7.54
N TRP A 21 -26.14 -5.39 -7.15
CA TRP A 21 -25.48 -5.79 -5.92
C TRP A 21 -23.97 -5.60 -6.07
N GLY A 22 -23.46 -4.61 -5.32
CA GLY A 22 -22.05 -4.50 -5.03
C GLY A 22 -21.12 -4.40 -6.26
N ARG A 23 -21.00 -3.22 -6.87
CA ARG A 23 -19.83 -2.98 -7.74
C ARG A 23 -18.59 -3.26 -6.89
N PRO A 24 -17.72 -4.19 -7.31
CA PRO A 24 -16.51 -4.48 -6.55
C PRO A 24 -15.75 -3.17 -6.35
N VAL A 25 -15.36 -2.90 -5.10
CA VAL A 25 -14.52 -1.74 -4.78
C VAL A 25 -13.30 -1.83 -5.69
N PRO A 26 -13.00 -0.83 -6.52
CA PRO A 26 -11.86 -0.90 -7.41
C PRO A 26 -10.60 -1.18 -6.58
N ALA A 27 -9.78 -2.13 -7.01
CA ALA A 27 -8.60 -2.62 -6.29
C ALA A 27 -7.73 -1.47 -5.73
N ARG A 28 -7.69 -0.36 -6.44
CA ARG A 28 -7.02 0.87 -6.03
C ARG A 28 -7.60 1.48 -4.75
N ARG A 29 -8.92 1.56 -4.62
CA ARG A 29 -9.58 2.11 -3.42
C ARG A 29 -9.38 1.19 -2.24
N LEU A 30 -9.45 -0.12 -2.46
CA LEU A 30 -9.15 -1.11 -1.44
C LEU A 30 -7.70 -0.97 -0.94
N GLY A 31 -6.73 -0.85 -1.86
CA GLY A 31 -5.34 -0.58 -1.51
C GLY A 31 -5.15 0.69 -0.68
N ALA A 32 -5.84 1.78 -1.06
CA ALA A 32 -5.81 3.05 -0.31
C ALA A 32 -6.42 2.91 1.10
N LEU A 33 -7.52 2.18 1.26
CA LEU A 33 -8.13 1.91 2.58
C LEU A 33 -7.22 1.07 3.48
N LEU A 34 -6.57 0.05 2.91
CA LEU A 34 -5.60 -0.76 3.66
C LEU A 34 -4.39 0.08 4.10
N CYS A 35 -3.90 0.99 3.24
CA CYS A 35 -2.86 1.95 3.62
C CYS A 35 -3.32 2.90 4.73
N ALA A 36 -4.55 3.40 4.67
CA ALA A 36 -5.10 4.27 5.71
C ALA A 36 -5.22 3.53 7.05
N ALA A 37 -5.65 2.27 7.04
CA ALA A 37 -5.69 1.43 8.25
C ALA A 37 -4.28 1.16 8.81
N ALA A 38 -3.28 0.91 7.94
CA ALA A 38 -1.89 0.78 8.36
C ALA A 38 -1.34 2.08 8.97
N THR A 39 -1.72 3.24 8.41
CA THR A 39 -1.37 4.56 8.97
C THR A 39 -1.91 4.75 10.39
N ALA A 40 -3.16 4.34 10.64
CA ALA A 40 -3.72 4.38 11.99
C ALA A 40 -2.91 3.48 12.94
N GLY A 41 -2.48 2.31 12.51
CA GLY A 41 -1.59 1.43 13.27
C GLY A 41 -0.26 2.11 13.62
N ASP A 42 0.37 2.80 12.67
CA ASP A 42 1.62 3.53 12.93
C ASP A 42 1.45 4.67 13.95
N LEU A 43 0.33 5.38 13.92
CA LEU A 43 0.04 6.42 14.90
C LEU A 43 -0.15 5.84 16.31
N VAL A 44 -0.78 4.67 16.42
CA VAL A 44 -0.89 3.96 17.71
C VAL A 44 0.49 3.54 18.20
N VAL A 45 1.33 2.96 17.33
CA VAL A 45 2.71 2.58 17.67
C VAL A 45 3.53 3.81 18.05
N PHE A 46 3.38 4.93 17.33
CA PHE A 46 4.00 6.21 17.69
C PHE A 46 3.64 6.62 19.10
N GLN A 47 2.34 6.63 19.46
CA GLN A 47 1.89 6.98 20.81
C GLN A 47 2.46 6.04 21.87
N GLN A 48 2.46 4.74 21.64
CA GLN A 48 3.01 3.74 22.56
C GLN A 48 4.52 3.93 22.81
N ASN A 49 5.25 4.40 21.79
CA ASN A 49 6.69 4.60 21.89
C ASN A 49 7.10 6.00 22.38
N LEU A 50 6.18 6.94 22.56
CA LEU A 50 6.50 8.27 23.11
C LEU A 50 7.15 8.22 24.48
N ALA A 51 6.79 7.24 25.31
CA ALA A 51 7.39 7.03 26.63
C ALA A 51 8.88 6.65 26.58
N TYR A 52 9.34 6.09 25.45
CA TYR A 52 10.75 5.71 25.22
C TYR A 52 11.58 6.83 24.57
N GLY A 53 10.95 7.94 24.20
CA GLY A 53 11.59 9.11 23.63
C GLY A 53 11.22 9.39 22.18
N LEU A 54 11.42 10.64 21.77
CA LEU A 54 11.08 11.09 20.43
C LEU A 54 11.87 10.39 19.33
N SER A 55 13.14 10.08 19.56
CA SER A 55 13.99 9.41 18.57
C SER A 55 13.45 8.03 18.17
N VAL A 56 12.81 7.33 19.11
CA VAL A 56 12.21 6.00 18.87
C VAL A 56 10.87 6.12 18.15
N SER A 57 10.09 7.15 18.44
CA SER A 57 8.72 7.32 17.93
C SER A 57 8.66 8.05 16.60
N LEU A 58 9.58 9.00 16.31
CA LEU A 58 9.60 9.77 15.07
C LEU A 58 9.54 8.97 13.78
N PRO A 59 10.22 7.81 13.62
CA PRO A 59 10.12 7.00 12.42
C PRO A 59 8.69 6.53 12.11
N PHE A 60 7.90 6.21 13.14
CA PHE A 60 6.49 5.80 12.97
C PHE A 60 5.61 6.98 12.55
N LEU A 61 5.85 8.17 13.12
CA LEU A 61 5.17 9.39 12.70
C LEU A 61 5.50 9.72 11.24
N ALA A 62 6.77 9.67 10.87
CA ALA A 62 7.21 9.91 9.50
C ALA A 62 6.56 8.92 8.52
N ALA A 63 6.52 7.63 8.88
CA ALA A 63 5.85 6.61 8.09
C ALA A 63 4.35 6.90 7.93
N ALA A 64 3.67 7.29 9.01
CA ALA A 64 2.26 7.65 9.01
C ALA A 64 1.97 8.86 8.10
N VAL A 65 2.78 9.92 8.19
CA VAL A 65 2.64 11.13 7.36
C VAL A 65 2.82 10.80 5.87
N VAL A 66 3.87 10.05 5.53
CA VAL A 66 4.14 9.64 4.15
C VAL A 66 3.00 8.77 3.61
N GLN A 67 2.50 7.82 4.39
CA GLN A 67 1.38 6.96 3.97
C GLN A 67 0.09 7.76 3.79
N LEU A 68 -0.20 8.72 4.66
CA LEU A 68 -1.37 9.58 4.55
C LEU A 68 -1.34 10.42 3.26
N ASP A 69 -0.18 10.98 2.91
CA ASP A 69 0.00 11.69 1.64
C ASP A 69 -0.22 10.76 0.44
N LEU A 70 0.30 9.53 0.50
CA LEU A 70 0.08 8.53 -0.54
C LEU A 70 -1.40 8.16 -0.68
N VAL A 71 -2.10 7.91 0.43
CA VAL A 71 -3.55 7.63 0.43
C VAL A 71 -4.29 8.77 -0.26
N ARG A 72 -4.00 10.01 0.13
CA ARG A 72 -4.59 11.21 -0.48
C ARG A 72 -4.34 11.26 -1.99
N ARG A 73 -3.08 11.06 -2.44
CA ARG A 73 -2.72 11.08 -3.88
C ARG A 73 -3.39 9.96 -4.65
N VAL A 74 -3.37 8.75 -4.11
CA VAL A 74 -4.05 7.59 -4.71
C VAL A 74 -5.55 7.82 -4.79
N TRP A 75 -6.16 8.48 -3.82
CA TRP A 75 -7.59 8.76 -3.80
C TRP A 75 -7.98 9.88 -4.78
N ALA A 76 -7.24 10.98 -4.77
CA ALA A 76 -7.54 12.18 -5.54
C ALA A 76 -7.21 12.06 -7.04
N SER A 77 -6.17 11.29 -7.40
CA SER A 77 -5.69 11.26 -8.79
C SER A 77 -5.86 9.89 -9.46
N PRO A 78 -6.49 9.77 -10.63
CA PRO A 78 -6.58 8.53 -11.40
C PRO A 78 -5.24 8.13 -12.05
N ARG A 79 -4.17 8.92 -11.89
CA ARG A 79 -2.90 8.71 -12.57
C ARG A 79 -2.18 7.46 -12.06
N THR A 80 -1.62 6.67 -12.97
CA THR A 80 -0.81 5.48 -12.67
C THR A 80 0.44 5.82 -11.85
N ALA A 81 0.98 7.03 -12.00
CA ALA A 81 2.13 7.51 -11.24
C ALA A 81 1.88 7.53 -9.72
N ALA A 82 0.67 7.92 -9.27
CA ALA A 82 0.32 7.92 -7.85
C ALA A 82 0.28 6.49 -7.27
N ALA A 83 -0.24 5.52 -8.03
CA ALA A 83 -0.25 4.13 -7.61
C ALA A 83 1.17 3.52 -7.62
N LEU A 84 2.01 3.89 -8.60
CA LEU A 84 3.40 3.45 -8.69
C LEU A 84 4.22 3.97 -7.49
N SER A 85 4.13 5.27 -7.19
CA SER A 85 4.81 5.83 -6.03
C SER A 85 4.34 5.19 -4.72
N ALA A 86 3.05 4.91 -4.59
CA ALA A 86 2.51 4.23 -3.41
C ALA A 86 3.09 2.81 -3.25
N VAL A 87 3.19 2.02 -4.33
CA VAL A 87 3.80 0.69 -4.30
C VAL A 87 5.26 0.75 -3.86
N LEU A 88 6.05 1.66 -4.43
CA LEU A 88 7.48 1.78 -4.11
C LEU A 88 7.71 2.21 -2.66
N VAL A 89 6.97 3.21 -2.20
CA VAL A 89 7.08 3.68 -0.81
C VAL A 89 6.59 2.63 0.18
N LEU A 90 5.50 1.92 -0.12
CA LEU A 90 5.07 0.80 0.71
C LEU A 90 6.14 -0.29 0.80
N GLY A 91 6.74 -0.66 -0.34
CA GLY A 91 7.84 -1.63 -0.37
C GLY A 91 9.02 -1.19 0.50
N LEU A 92 9.40 0.10 0.42
CA LEU A 92 10.44 0.67 1.27
C LEU A 92 10.07 0.60 2.76
N LEU A 93 8.86 0.99 3.13
CA LEU A 93 8.41 0.96 4.53
C LEU A 93 8.36 -0.47 5.09
N ILE A 94 7.87 -1.43 4.30
CA ILE A 94 7.87 -2.85 4.66
C ILE A 94 9.30 -3.34 4.88
N GLY A 95 10.19 -3.01 3.95
CA GLY A 95 11.59 -3.41 4.02
C GLY A 95 12.32 -2.81 5.22
N LEU A 96 12.18 -1.51 5.46
CA LEU A 96 12.75 -0.83 6.62
C LEU A 96 12.23 -1.42 7.94
N GLN A 97 10.93 -1.68 8.05
CA GLN A 97 10.35 -2.30 9.23
C GLN A 97 10.89 -3.72 9.44
N THR A 98 11.06 -4.49 8.36
CA THR A 98 11.60 -5.86 8.43
C THR A 98 13.07 -5.86 8.88
N VAL A 99 13.87 -4.94 8.33
CA VAL A 99 15.28 -4.78 8.73
C VAL A 99 15.38 -4.34 10.19
N ALA A 100 14.57 -3.37 10.61
CA ALA A 100 14.56 -2.90 12.00
C ALA A 100 14.20 -4.00 13.00
N VAL A 101 13.20 -4.84 12.68
CA VAL A 101 12.79 -5.95 13.55
C VAL A 101 13.83 -7.06 13.59
N ARG A 102 14.44 -7.42 12.43
CA ARG A 102 15.44 -8.50 12.38
C ARG A 102 16.79 -8.06 12.92
N GLY A 103 17.17 -6.82 12.68
CA GLY A 103 18.45 -6.28 13.09
C GLY A 103 18.55 -5.97 14.57
N GLY A 104 17.46 -6.18 15.33
CA GLY A 104 17.45 -5.77 16.73
C GLY A 104 17.78 -4.29 16.88
N ALA A 105 17.40 -3.46 15.86
CA ALA A 105 17.72 -2.05 15.86
C ALA A 105 17.28 -1.44 17.19
N THR A 106 18.25 -1.10 18.02
CA THR A 106 18.05 -0.44 19.30
C THR A 106 17.88 1.05 19.01
N PHE A 107 16.65 1.51 19.05
CA PHE A 107 16.36 2.95 18.97
C PHE A 107 16.12 3.46 20.39
N GLY A 108 17.14 4.06 20.99
CA GLY A 108 16.98 4.72 22.27
C GLY A 108 18.06 4.41 23.28
N PRO A 109 18.08 5.11 24.43
CA PRO A 109 19.15 5.05 25.43
C PRO A 109 19.19 3.75 26.26
N ARG A 110 18.29 2.78 26.00
CA ARG A 110 18.15 1.58 26.81
C ARG A 110 18.47 0.25 26.11
N ASP A 111 19.03 0.26 24.92
CA ASP A 111 19.36 -0.95 24.15
C ASP A 111 18.24 -2.04 24.12
N GLU A 112 17.01 -1.64 24.34
CA GLU A 112 15.86 -2.56 24.24
C GLU A 112 15.51 -2.77 22.77
N PRO A 113 15.49 -4.03 22.29
CA PRO A 113 15.12 -4.31 20.91
C PRO A 113 13.66 -3.90 20.69
N LEU A 114 13.40 -3.21 19.58
CA LEU A 114 12.06 -2.89 19.11
C LEU A 114 11.24 -4.19 19.01
N ARG A 115 10.45 -4.47 20.02
CA ARG A 115 9.52 -5.61 19.95
C ARG A 115 8.41 -5.23 18.98
N ALA A 116 8.26 -6.03 17.95
CA ALA A 116 7.09 -5.94 17.06
C ALA A 116 5.85 -6.31 17.88
N GLY A 117 5.23 -5.30 18.46
CA GLY A 117 3.94 -5.46 19.14
C GLY A 117 2.85 -5.89 18.15
N PRO A 118 1.72 -6.40 18.64
CA PRO A 118 0.63 -6.88 17.77
C PRO A 118 0.12 -5.80 16.81
N VAL A 119 0.13 -4.54 17.23
CA VAL A 119 -0.29 -3.40 16.38
C VAL A 119 0.69 -3.17 15.24
N ALA A 120 2.01 -3.20 15.51
CA ALA A 120 3.03 -3.06 14.47
C ALA A 120 2.98 -4.22 13.47
N THR A 121 2.73 -5.43 13.95
CA THR A 121 2.54 -6.61 13.09
C THR A 121 1.28 -6.48 12.24
N ALA A 122 0.18 -6.02 12.80
CA ALA A 122 -1.05 -5.77 12.06
C ALA A 122 -0.86 -4.69 10.99
N ALA A 123 -0.17 -3.59 11.28
CA ALA A 123 0.16 -2.55 10.32
C ALA A 123 1.01 -3.10 9.16
N LEU A 124 1.99 -3.96 9.45
CA LEU A 124 2.79 -4.64 8.43
C LEU A 124 1.94 -5.54 7.52
N LEU A 125 1.05 -6.34 8.10
CA LEU A 125 0.14 -7.21 7.32
C LEU A 125 -0.80 -6.40 6.44
N LEU A 126 -1.32 -5.27 6.92
CA LEU A 126 -2.14 -4.36 6.13
C LEU A 126 -1.38 -3.78 4.95
N ARG A 127 -0.11 -3.40 5.13
CA ARG A 127 0.76 -2.94 4.04
C ARG A 127 1.01 -4.04 3.02
N LEU A 128 1.30 -5.25 3.48
CA LEU A 128 1.48 -6.41 2.60
C LEU A 128 0.21 -6.71 1.79
N ALA A 129 -0.97 -6.59 2.40
CA ALA A 129 -2.25 -6.77 1.71
C ALA A 129 -2.56 -5.62 0.72
N ALA A 130 -2.13 -4.39 1.01
CA ALA A 130 -2.32 -3.24 0.14
C ALA A 130 -1.49 -3.34 -1.15
N LEU A 131 -0.30 -3.94 -1.09
CA LEU A 131 0.64 -4.07 -2.21
C LEU A 131 0.01 -4.73 -3.45
N PRO A 132 -0.55 -5.95 -3.39
CA PRO A 132 -1.17 -6.60 -4.54
C PRO A 132 -2.38 -5.83 -5.06
N CYS A 133 -3.14 -5.16 -4.18
CA CYS A 133 -4.26 -4.32 -4.60
C CYS A 133 -3.80 -3.14 -5.46
N LEU A 134 -2.72 -2.46 -5.06
CA LEU A 134 -2.14 -1.35 -5.79
C LEU A 134 -1.45 -1.82 -7.08
N LEU A 135 -0.73 -2.96 -7.05
CA LEU A 135 -0.12 -3.56 -8.25
C LEU A 135 -1.17 -3.93 -9.31
N ARG A 136 -2.34 -4.41 -8.90
CA ARG A 136 -3.45 -4.68 -9.82
C ARG A 136 -4.02 -3.42 -10.45
N ALA A 137 -3.89 -2.29 -9.80
CA ALA A 137 -4.34 -1.00 -10.32
C ALA A 137 -3.39 -0.39 -11.36
N LEU A 138 -2.17 -0.94 -11.51
CA LEU A 138 -1.17 -0.48 -12.47
C LEU A 138 -1.38 -1.13 -13.85
N SER A 139 -1.07 -0.35 -14.91
CA SER A 139 -0.92 -0.88 -16.27
C SER A 139 0.25 -1.87 -16.36
N GLY A 140 0.31 -2.68 -17.43
CA GLY A 140 1.39 -3.65 -17.61
C GLY A 140 2.79 -3.04 -17.50
N ARG A 141 3.06 -1.89 -18.15
CA ARG A 141 4.33 -1.17 -18.06
C ARG A 141 4.57 -0.64 -16.64
N GLY A 142 3.56 -0.04 -16.00
CA GLY A 142 3.67 0.45 -14.62
C GLY A 142 3.96 -0.68 -13.62
N ARG A 143 3.38 -1.87 -13.83
CA ARG A 143 3.64 -3.04 -13.01
C ARG A 143 5.08 -3.54 -13.16
N ALA A 144 5.62 -3.59 -14.37
CA ALA A 144 7.02 -3.96 -14.60
C ALA A 144 7.97 -3.00 -13.87
N TRP A 145 7.73 -1.68 -13.97
CA TRP A 145 8.51 -0.68 -13.24
C TRP A 145 8.39 -0.84 -11.71
N ALA A 146 7.18 -1.13 -11.21
CA ALA A 146 6.96 -1.36 -9.79
C ALA A 146 7.74 -2.58 -9.28
N VAL A 147 7.68 -3.71 -10.01
CA VAL A 147 8.40 -4.94 -9.64
C VAL A 147 9.90 -4.72 -9.65
N ASN A 148 10.44 -4.10 -10.69
CA ASN A 148 11.87 -3.77 -10.75
C ASN A 148 12.31 -2.84 -9.62
N GLY A 149 11.51 -1.81 -9.32
CA GLY A 149 11.78 -0.91 -8.20
C GLY A 149 11.76 -1.62 -6.85
N LEU A 150 10.80 -2.52 -6.62
CA LEU A 150 10.73 -3.33 -5.40
C LEU A 150 11.93 -4.28 -5.27
N LEU A 151 12.39 -4.87 -6.39
CA LEU A 151 13.60 -5.69 -6.39
C LEU A 151 14.83 -4.87 -6.00
N VAL A 152 15.00 -3.68 -6.58
CA VAL A 152 16.11 -2.78 -6.22
C VAL A 152 16.04 -2.40 -4.74
N ILE A 153 14.88 -1.96 -4.25
CA ILE A 153 14.69 -1.62 -2.83
C ILE A 153 15.02 -2.83 -1.95
N GLY A 154 14.50 -4.01 -2.28
CA GLY A 154 14.75 -5.24 -1.53
C GLY A 154 16.23 -5.61 -1.49
N THR A 155 16.94 -5.52 -2.63
CA THR A 155 18.38 -5.80 -2.71
C THR A 155 19.19 -4.81 -1.87
N VAL A 156 18.89 -3.52 -1.98
CA VAL A 156 19.58 -2.48 -1.19
C VAL A 156 19.36 -2.70 0.30
N LEU A 157 18.12 -2.91 0.74
CA LEU A 157 17.83 -3.15 2.15
C LEU A 157 18.43 -4.45 2.66
N TRP A 158 18.48 -5.49 1.83
CA TRP A 158 19.13 -6.75 2.17
C TRP A 158 20.64 -6.58 2.35
N THR A 159 21.32 -5.87 1.45
CA THR A 159 22.77 -5.60 1.58
C THR A 159 23.06 -4.75 2.81
N PHE A 160 22.27 -3.71 3.10
CA PHE A 160 22.39 -2.94 4.34
C PHE A 160 22.13 -3.79 5.58
N GLY A 161 21.14 -4.67 5.54
CA GLY A 161 20.86 -5.60 6.65
C GLY A 161 22.01 -6.58 6.91
N LEU A 162 22.72 -7.02 5.87
CA LEU A 162 23.86 -7.91 6.02
C LEU A 162 25.15 -7.19 6.46
N THR A 163 25.39 -5.98 5.96
CA THR A 163 26.63 -5.23 6.22
C THR A 163 26.55 -4.33 7.45
N GLY A 164 25.39 -3.73 7.72
CA GLY A 164 25.18 -2.82 8.84
C GLY A 164 24.98 -3.48 10.19
N LEU A 165 24.77 -4.79 10.21
CA LEU A 165 24.59 -5.59 11.43
C LEU A 165 25.84 -6.41 11.78
N ALA A 166 26.87 -6.37 10.94
CA ALA A 166 28.15 -7.06 11.18
C ALA A 166 29.19 -6.18 11.93
N GLY A 167 28.82 -4.98 12.34
CA GLY A 167 29.57 -4.04 13.18
C GLY A 167 28.80 -3.72 14.43
#